data_bf45186509e2c57de95460594d9c64fb
#
_entry.id   bf45186509e2c57de95460594d9c64fb
#
_cell.length_a   1.000
_cell.length_b   1.000
_cell.length_c   1.000
_cell.angle_alpha   90.00
_cell.angle_beta   90.00
_cell.angle_gamma   90.00
#
_symmetry.space_group_name_H-M   'P 1'
#
loop_
_entity.id
_entity.type
_entity.pdbx_description
1 polymer ?
#
loop_
_entity_poly.entity_id
_entity_poly.type
_entity_poly.pdbx_seq_one_letter_code
_entity_poly.pdbx_strand_id
1 'polypeptide(L)'
;MDQKNFSKPLSLAKVQVSDAFWKKEMELVRTEVIPYQWNALNDNVPGAAPSFCMRNYRRAGEVEKERKAKGDKFVQIKYPLDTFETLPKDGKMDGRFYGFLFQDTDFTKWVEAVAYSLTQHPDPEL
;
A
#
# COMPACT_ATOMS: atom_id res chain seq x y z
N MET A 1 -2.77 -40.52 5.39
CA MET A 1 -3.95 -40.10 4.60
C MET A 1 -3.45 -39.20 3.50
N ASP A 2 -3.47 -39.68 2.26
CA ASP A 2 -3.10 -38.85 1.11
C ASP A 2 -4.09 -37.70 0.97
N GLN A 3 -3.60 -36.47 1.16
CA GLN A 3 -4.38 -35.28 0.81
C GLN A 3 -4.64 -35.32 -0.70
N LYS A 4 -5.81 -35.73 -1.10
CA LYS A 4 -6.26 -35.59 -2.49
C LYS A 4 -6.42 -34.09 -2.76
N ASN A 5 -5.45 -33.49 -3.44
CA ASN A 5 -5.59 -32.15 -3.99
C ASN A 5 -6.64 -32.17 -5.10
N PHE A 6 -7.87 -31.78 -4.77
CA PHE A 6 -9.00 -31.78 -5.72
C PHE A 6 -8.91 -30.67 -6.78
N SER A 7 -8.10 -29.63 -6.53
CA SER A 7 -7.88 -28.55 -7.49
C SER A 7 -6.48 -27.97 -7.36
N LYS A 8 -5.93 -27.51 -8.46
CA LYS A 8 -4.70 -26.71 -8.49
C LYS A 8 -5.01 -25.37 -9.15
N PRO A 9 -4.57 -24.21 -8.57
CA PRO A 9 -4.75 -22.93 -9.22
C PRO A 9 -3.98 -22.88 -10.54
N LEU A 10 -4.58 -22.28 -11.55
CA LEU A 10 -3.87 -21.98 -12.81
C LEU A 10 -2.97 -20.76 -12.59
N SER A 11 -1.81 -20.76 -13.25
CA SER A 11 -0.99 -19.57 -13.32
C SER A 11 -1.73 -18.48 -14.10
N LEU A 12 -1.83 -17.28 -13.53
CA LEU A 12 -2.47 -16.12 -14.16
C LEU A 12 -1.81 -15.77 -15.51
N ALA A 13 -0.51 -16.01 -15.67
CA ALA A 13 0.18 -15.82 -16.94
C ALA A 13 -0.32 -16.73 -18.07
N LYS A 14 -1.08 -17.79 -17.75
CA LYS A 14 -1.71 -18.70 -18.73
C LYS A 14 -3.17 -18.37 -19.02
N VAL A 15 -3.71 -17.34 -18.38
CA VAL A 15 -5.09 -16.90 -18.55
C VAL A 15 -5.09 -15.63 -19.40
N GLN A 16 -5.81 -15.63 -20.52
CA GLN A 16 -5.99 -14.45 -21.36
C GLN A 16 -7.43 -14.00 -21.32
N VAL A 17 -7.64 -12.73 -21.03
CA VAL A 17 -8.95 -12.08 -21.12
C VAL A 17 -9.13 -11.58 -22.55
N SER A 18 -10.09 -12.13 -23.29
CA SER A 18 -10.36 -11.77 -24.69
C SER A 18 -11.60 -10.87 -24.86
N ASP A 19 -12.42 -10.78 -23.84
CA ASP A 19 -13.63 -9.94 -23.83
C ASP A 19 -13.28 -8.45 -23.91
N ALA A 20 -13.98 -7.71 -24.76
CA ALA A 20 -13.69 -6.29 -25.03
C ALA A 20 -13.95 -5.40 -23.80
N PHE A 21 -14.97 -5.71 -23.00
CA PHE A 21 -15.28 -4.95 -21.79
C PHE A 21 -14.18 -5.10 -20.75
N TRP A 22 -13.82 -6.36 -20.40
CA TRP A 22 -12.80 -6.61 -19.38
C TRP A 22 -11.41 -6.16 -19.80
N LYS A 23 -11.06 -6.26 -21.09
CA LYS A 23 -9.79 -5.69 -21.60
C LYS A 23 -9.71 -4.19 -21.35
N LYS A 24 -10.80 -3.46 -21.63
CA LYS A 24 -10.86 -2.03 -21.38
C LYS A 24 -10.70 -1.69 -19.90
N GLU A 25 -11.39 -2.44 -19.02
CA GLU A 25 -11.29 -2.21 -17.57
C GLU A 25 -9.90 -2.54 -17.03
N MET A 26 -9.28 -3.62 -17.48
CA MET A 26 -7.91 -3.98 -17.10
C MET A 26 -6.91 -2.90 -17.55
N GLU A 27 -7.07 -2.37 -18.75
CA GLU A 27 -6.23 -1.28 -19.27
C GLU A 27 -6.42 -0.01 -18.45
N LEU A 28 -7.66 0.37 -18.13
CA LEU A 28 -7.94 1.51 -17.26
C LEU A 28 -7.27 1.35 -15.88
N VAL A 29 -7.35 0.17 -15.28
CA VAL A 29 -6.69 -0.10 -14.01
C VAL A 29 -5.18 0.07 -14.12
N ARG A 30 -4.58 -0.47 -15.18
CA ARG A 30 -3.13 -0.42 -15.41
C ARG A 30 -2.64 1.00 -15.63
N THR A 31 -3.30 1.77 -16.52
CA THR A 31 -2.80 3.06 -16.99
C THR A 31 -3.21 4.24 -16.12
N GLU A 32 -4.32 4.15 -15.42
CA GLU A 32 -4.89 5.26 -14.67
C GLU A 32 -4.97 4.97 -13.17
N VAL A 33 -5.58 3.84 -12.78
CA VAL A 33 -5.91 3.59 -11.37
C VAL A 33 -4.65 3.29 -10.55
N ILE A 34 -3.77 2.42 -11.03
CA ILE A 34 -2.52 2.06 -10.34
C ILE A 34 -1.62 3.30 -10.12
N PRO A 35 -1.31 4.12 -11.17
CA PRO A 35 -0.52 5.33 -10.98
C PRO A 35 -1.20 6.37 -10.10
N TYR A 36 -2.51 6.57 -10.24
CA TYR A 36 -3.26 7.49 -9.39
C TYR A 36 -3.20 7.08 -7.91
N GLN A 37 -3.44 5.80 -7.60
CA GLN A 37 -3.37 5.30 -6.23
C GLN A 37 -1.97 5.41 -5.65
N TRP A 38 -0.92 5.17 -6.46
CA TRP A 38 0.46 5.40 -6.02
C TRP A 38 0.69 6.86 -5.59
N ASN A 39 0.19 7.80 -6.37
CA ASN A 39 0.24 9.22 -6.01
C ASN A 39 -0.55 9.53 -4.73
N ALA A 40 -1.73 8.94 -4.57
CA ALA A 40 -2.53 9.11 -3.36
C ALA A 40 -1.85 8.55 -2.11
N LEU A 41 -1.23 7.37 -2.19
CA LEU A 41 -0.46 6.75 -1.10
C LEU A 41 0.76 7.59 -0.69
N ASN A 42 1.32 8.35 -1.63
CA ASN A 42 2.45 9.26 -1.41
C ASN A 42 2.04 10.71 -1.11
N ASP A 43 0.75 10.99 -0.94
CA ASP A 43 0.21 12.33 -0.65
C ASP A 43 0.48 13.36 -1.78
N ASN A 44 0.57 12.88 -3.03
CA ASN A 44 0.89 13.69 -4.21
C ASN A 44 -0.34 14.10 -5.04
N VAL A 45 -1.56 13.85 -4.57
CA VAL A 45 -2.78 14.25 -5.29
C VAL A 45 -3.22 15.64 -4.83
N PRO A 46 -3.18 16.65 -5.71
CA PRO A 46 -3.58 18.01 -5.35
C PRO A 46 -5.04 18.08 -4.88
N GLY A 47 -5.27 18.74 -3.75
CA GLY A 47 -6.61 18.93 -3.18
C GLY A 47 -7.20 17.71 -2.47
N ALA A 48 -6.52 16.56 -2.49
CA ALA A 48 -6.93 15.41 -1.69
C ALA A 48 -6.44 15.51 -0.23
N ALA A 49 -7.21 14.93 0.69
CA ALA A 49 -6.73 14.77 2.06
C ALA A 49 -5.54 13.80 2.08
N PRO A 50 -4.49 14.08 2.88
CA PRO A 50 -3.32 13.22 2.92
C PRO A 50 -3.65 11.84 3.52
N SER A 51 -3.11 10.81 2.90
CA SER A 51 -3.24 9.42 3.35
C SER A 51 -2.25 9.09 4.47
N PHE A 52 -1.07 9.69 4.45
CA PHE A 52 0.09 9.38 5.29
C PHE A 52 0.64 7.95 5.15
N CYS A 53 0.10 7.13 4.26
CA CYS A 53 0.43 5.72 4.15
C CYS A 53 1.94 5.51 3.97
N MET A 54 2.52 6.02 2.88
CA MET A 54 3.95 5.84 2.60
C MET A 54 4.85 6.60 3.57
N ARG A 55 4.37 7.72 4.12
CA ARG A 55 5.06 8.41 5.21
C ARG A 55 5.20 7.51 6.44
N ASN A 56 4.12 6.84 6.84
CA ASN A 56 4.12 5.95 7.99
C ASN A 56 5.06 4.75 7.80
N TYR A 57 5.12 4.18 6.59
CA TYR A 57 6.10 3.13 6.28
C TYR A 57 7.55 3.63 6.43
N ARG A 58 7.87 4.81 5.91
CA ARG A 58 9.21 5.41 6.08
C ARG A 58 9.52 5.66 7.55
N ARG A 59 8.53 6.20 8.30
CA ARG A 59 8.68 6.43 9.75
C ARG A 59 8.87 5.13 10.52
N ALA A 60 8.16 4.06 10.18
CA ALA A 60 8.36 2.75 10.77
C ALA A 60 9.79 2.23 10.57
N GLY A 61 10.36 2.42 9.37
CA GLY A 61 11.76 2.09 9.10
C GLY A 61 12.75 2.89 9.93
N GLU A 62 12.49 4.18 10.17
CA GLU A 62 13.30 5.03 11.04
C GLU A 62 13.22 4.58 12.51
N VAL A 63 12.01 4.33 13.00
CA VAL A 63 11.76 3.82 14.36
C VAL A 63 12.49 2.51 14.60
N GLU A 64 12.51 1.61 13.63
CA GLU A 64 13.24 0.35 13.73
C GLU A 64 14.77 0.57 13.82
N LYS A 65 15.31 1.52 13.06
CA LYS A 65 16.73 1.91 13.17
C LYS A 65 17.02 2.52 14.54
N GLU A 66 16.15 3.40 15.03
CA GLU A 66 16.27 3.98 16.37
C GLU A 66 16.22 2.91 17.47
N ARG A 67 15.30 1.95 17.35
CA ARG A 67 15.17 0.82 18.28
C ARG A 67 16.46 0.01 18.34
N LYS A 68 17.03 -0.34 17.20
CA LYS A 68 18.29 -1.09 17.12
C LYS A 68 19.46 -0.30 17.72
N ALA A 69 19.51 1.02 17.48
CA ALA A 69 20.60 1.86 17.99
C ALA A 69 20.53 2.09 19.51
N LYS A 70 19.31 2.22 20.07
CA LYS A 70 19.10 2.54 21.48
C LYS A 70 18.98 1.31 22.39
N GLY A 71 18.70 0.13 21.82
CA GLY A 71 18.48 -1.11 22.57
C GLY A 71 17.44 -0.92 23.70
N ASP A 72 17.79 -1.31 24.92
CA ASP A 72 16.90 -1.22 26.10
C ASP A 72 16.49 0.22 26.47
N LYS A 73 17.17 1.23 25.93
CA LYS A 73 16.84 2.65 26.14
C LYS A 73 15.80 3.17 25.14
N PHE A 74 15.35 2.33 24.21
CA PHE A 74 14.34 2.74 23.23
C PHE A 74 12.98 2.93 23.92
N VAL A 75 12.36 4.08 23.68
CA VAL A 75 10.98 4.36 24.14
C VAL A 75 10.03 4.20 22.96
N GLN A 76 9.09 3.29 23.11
CA GLN A 76 8.07 3.03 22.08
C GLN A 76 7.26 4.29 21.80
N ILE A 77 7.12 4.63 20.52
CA ILE A 77 6.24 5.71 20.11
C ILE A 77 4.79 5.26 20.33
N LYS A 78 4.07 6.02 21.14
CA LYS A 78 2.65 5.77 21.34
C LYS A 78 1.88 6.18 20.10
N TYR A 79 1.06 5.28 19.59
CA TYR A 79 0.08 5.60 18.58
C TYR A 79 -1.07 6.35 19.26
N PRO A 80 -1.53 7.50 18.75
CA PRO A 80 -2.71 8.16 19.28
C PRO A 80 -3.98 7.38 18.87
N LEU A 81 -4.27 6.30 19.63
CA LEU A 81 -5.41 5.41 19.36
C LEU A 81 -6.77 6.09 19.57
N ASP A 82 -6.79 7.21 20.26
CA ASP A 82 -7.97 7.95 20.68
C ASP A 82 -8.37 9.08 19.73
N THR A 83 -7.54 9.35 18.71
CA THR A 83 -7.82 10.41 17.75
C THR A 83 -7.78 9.87 16.33
N PHE A 84 -8.90 9.91 15.65
CA PHE A 84 -8.95 9.85 14.18
C PHE A 84 -8.48 11.17 13.56
N GLU A 85 -7.70 11.96 14.29
CA GLU A 85 -7.12 13.20 13.79
C GLU A 85 -6.13 12.85 12.68
N THR A 86 -6.47 13.23 11.48
CA THR A 86 -5.66 13.01 10.29
C THR A 86 -4.48 13.98 10.23
N LEU A 87 -4.54 15.09 10.94
CA LEU A 87 -3.49 16.10 11.01
C LEU A 87 -3.33 16.65 12.43
N PRO A 88 -2.11 17.03 12.85
CA PRO A 88 -1.90 17.79 14.06
C PRO A 88 -2.64 19.12 13.99
N LYS A 89 -3.20 19.58 15.13
CA LYS A 89 -3.96 20.85 15.21
C LYS A 89 -3.14 22.08 14.78
N ASP A 90 -1.84 22.04 14.98
CA ASP A 90 -0.90 23.10 14.59
C ASP A 90 -0.33 22.93 13.18
N GLY A 91 -0.79 21.93 12.43
CA GLY A 91 -0.32 21.60 11.09
C GLY A 91 1.12 21.07 11.05
N LYS A 92 1.79 20.87 12.18
CA LYS A 92 3.16 20.39 12.25
C LYS A 92 3.21 18.89 12.50
N MET A 93 3.77 18.15 11.57
CA MET A 93 4.02 16.73 11.76
C MET A 93 5.27 16.49 12.59
N ASP A 94 5.13 15.75 13.66
CA ASP A 94 6.24 15.24 14.48
C ASP A 94 6.62 13.79 14.09
N GLY A 95 7.38 13.13 14.95
CA GLY A 95 7.81 11.75 14.73
C GLY A 95 6.74 10.67 14.94
N ARG A 96 5.47 11.02 15.16
CA ARG A 96 4.37 10.07 15.36
C ARG A 96 3.84 9.53 14.03
N PHE A 97 3.00 8.49 14.10
CA PHE A 97 2.18 8.00 12.99
C PHE A 97 0.90 8.82 12.90
N TYR A 98 0.41 9.04 11.68
CA TYR A 98 -0.79 9.81 11.39
C TYR A 98 -1.74 9.03 10.49
N GLY A 99 -2.97 9.51 10.39
CA GLY A 99 -3.98 8.96 9.52
C GLY A 99 -4.74 7.79 10.14
N PHE A 100 -5.43 7.03 9.29
CA PHE A 100 -6.33 5.98 9.72
C PHE A 100 -5.58 4.70 10.13
N LEU A 101 -6.09 3.97 11.12
CA LEU A 101 -5.42 2.81 11.73
C LEU A 101 -5.05 1.69 10.73
N PHE A 102 -5.82 1.52 9.66
CA PHE A 102 -5.67 0.43 8.70
C PHE A 102 -5.05 0.85 7.35
N GLN A 103 -4.39 1.98 7.29
CA GLN A 103 -3.82 2.52 6.03
C GLN A 103 -2.70 1.67 5.44
N ASP A 104 -2.02 0.87 6.23
CA ASP A 104 -1.03 -0.10 5.77
C ASP A 104 -1.63 -1.12 4.80
N THR A 105 -2.92 -1.46 4.97
CA THR A 105 -3.62 -2.38 4.07
C THR A 105 -3.83 -1.79 2.68
N ASP A 106 -3.88 -0.48 2.52
CA ASP A 106 -4.05 0.17 1.22
C ASP A 106 -2.80 0.00 0.34
N PHE A 107 -1.62 0.09 0.94
CA PHE A 107 -0.38 -0.23 0.24
C PHE A 107 -0.30 -1.71 -0.19
N THR A 108 -0.68 -2.63 0.68
CA THR A 108 -0.64 -4.06 0.33
C THR A 108 -1.62 -4.42 -0.77
N LYS A 109 -2.81 -3.82 -0.80
CA LYS A 109 -3.78 -3.95 -1.89
C LYS A 109 -3.24 -3.37 -3.21
N TRP A 110 -2.57 -2.22 -3.14
CA TRP A 110 -1.92 -1.63 -4.31
C TRP A 110 -0.84 -2.57 -4.88
N VAL A 111 0.03 -3.13 -4.03
CA VAL A 111 1.05 -4.12 -4.44
C VAL A 111 0.40 -5.34 -5.11
N GLU A 112 -0.72 -5.83 -4.57
CA GLU A 112 -1.46 -6.93 -5.15
C GLU A 112 -2.01 -6.58 -6.54
N ALA A 113 -2.60 -5.39 -6.71
CA ALA A 113 -3.10 -4.92 -8.00
C ALA A 113 -1.98 -4.80 -9.04
N VAL A 114 -0.83 -4.25 -8.65
CA VAL A 114 0.38 -4.20 -9.50
C VAL A 114 0.83 -5.59 -9.89
N ALA A 115 0.92 -6.52 -8.94
CA ALA A 115 1.34 -7.90 -9.21
C ALA A 115 0.41 -8.59 -10.22
N TYR A 116 -0.90 -8.41 -10.09
CA TYR A 116 -1.85 -8.93 -11.08
C TYR A 116 -1.66 -8.28 -12.46
N SER A 117 -1.49 -6.97 -12.52
CA SER A 117 -1.25 -6.25 -13.78
C SER A 117 0.02 -6.77 -14.48
N LEU A 118 1.10 -6.94 -13.75
CA LEU A 118 2.39 -7.41 -14.29
C LEU A 118 2.35 -8.84 -14.83
N THR A 119 1.40 -9.68 -14.39
CA THR A 119 1.24 -11.03 -14.98
C THR A 119 0.77 -10.99 -16.44
N GLN A 120 0.07 -9.93 -16.83
CA GLN A 120 -0.49 -9.75 -18.18
C GLN A 120 0.33 -8.76 -19.02
N HIS A 121 0.86 -7.74 -18.38
CA HIS A 121 1.57 -6.62 -19.01
C HIS A 121 2.87 -6.34 -18.23
N PRO A 122 3.98 -7.02 -18.59
CA PRO A 122 5.28 -6.73 -17.98
C PRO A 122 5.64 -5.24 -18.14
N ASP A 123 5.98 -4.58 -17.03
CA ASP A 123 6.34 -3.17 -16.99
C ASP A 123 7.55 -2.99 -16.05
N PRO A 124 8.72 -2.58 -16.58
CA PRO A 124 9.93 -2.42 -15.77
C PRO A 124 9.91 -1.20 -14.85
N GLU A 125 8.92 -0.30 -14.98
CA GLU A 125 8.80 0.89 -14.15
C GLU A 125 7.86 0.70 -12.94
N LEU A 126 7.10 -0.41 -12.92
CA LEU A 126 6.24 -0.85 -11.83
C LEU A 126 6.93 -1.93 -10.98
#